data_210773e6e08c805dbed3cd9794fd70bf
#
_entry.id   210773e6e08c805dbed3cd9794fd70bf
#
_cell.length_a   1.000
_cell.length_b   1.000
_cell.length_c   1.000
_cell.angle_alpha   90.00
_cell.angle_beta   90.00
_cell.angle_gamma   90.00
#
_symmetry.space_group_name_H-M   'P 1'
#
loop_
_entity.id
_entity.type
_entity.pdbx_description
1 polymer ?
#
loop_
_entity_poly.entity_id
_entity_poly.type
_entity_poly.pdbx_seq_one_letter_code
_entity_poly.pdbx_strand_id
1 'polypeptide(L)' 'MSPTVAAPRLATLVGDLADARPAYRALADRIRLLIADGRVVVGTRLPSERDLTTALGVSRTTVTRAYA' A
#
# COMPACT_ATOMS: atom_id res chain seq x y z
N MET A 1 -13.50 14.85 -9.06
CA MET A 1 -13.37 13.37 -8.99
C MET A 1 -11.96 13.04 -8.52
N SER A 2 -11.84 12.23 -7.46
CA SER A 2 -10.51 11.87 -6.94
C SER A 2 -9.94 10.69 -7.72
N PRO A 3 -8.63 10.70 -8.03
CA PRO A 3 -8.00 9.54 -8.62
C PRO A 3 -8.05 8.36 -7.66
N THR A 4 -8.06 7.16 -8.22
CA THR A 4 -8.12 5.91 -7.45
C THR A 4 -7.03 4.99 -7.94
N VAL A 5 -6.34 4.29 -7.03
CA VAL A 5 -5.40 3.25 -7.39
C VAL A 5 -5.99 1.89 -6.96
N ALA A 6 -6.03 0.94 -7.91
CA ALA A 6 -6.52 -0.39 -7.62
C ALA A 6 -5.50 -1.19 -6.81
N ALA A 7 -5.98 -2.16 -6.01
CA ALA A 7 -5.11 -2.95 -5.16
C ALA A 7 -3.99 -3.69 -5.92
N PRO A 8 -4.26 -4.36 -7.05
CA PRO A 8 -3.17 -5.02 -7.79
C PRO A 8 -2.09 -4.05 -8.27
N ARG A 9 -2.50 -2.85 -8.70
CA ARG A 9 -1.57 -1.82 -9.15
C ARG A 9 -0.71 -1.33 -7.99
N LEU A 10 -1.34 -1.02 -6.86
CA LEU A 10 -0.61 -0.56 -5.69
C LEU A 10 0.34 -1.65 -5.19
N ALA A 11 -0.09 -2.91 -5.17
CA ALA A 11 0.75 -4.02 -4.77
C ALA A 11 2.00 -4.13 -5.66
N THR A 12 1.84 -3.96 -6.97
CA THR A 12 2.96 -3.95 -7.91
C THR A 12 3.94 -2.81 -7.61
N LEU A 13 3.43 -1.62 -7.34
CA LEU A 13 4.26 -0.46 -7.03
C LEU A 13 4.98 -0.60 -5.70
N VAL A 14 4.33 -1.19 -4.71
CA VAL A 14 4.92 -1.43 -3.38
C VAL A 14 6.01 -2.49 -3.46
N GLY A 15 5.79 -3.53 -4.25
CA GLY A 15 6.73 -4.63 -4.38
C GLY A 15 6.59 -5.67 -3.27
N ASP A 16 7.54 -6.59 -3.21
CA ASP A 16 7.50 -7.72 -2.29
C ASP A 16 7.85 -7.28 -0.87
N LEU A 17 7.05 -7.70 0.11
CA LEU A 17 7.25 -7.41 1.53
C LEU A 17 7.73 -8.64 2.31
N ALA A 18 8.05 -9.75 1.64
CA ALA A 18 8.37 -11.02 2.30
C ALA A 18 9.51 -10.89 3.31
N ASP A 19 10.55 -10.12 2.98
CA ASP A 19 11.72 -9.95 3.84
C ASP A 19 11.67 -8.68 4.70
N ALA A 20 10.60 -7.91 4.59
CA ALA A 20 10.48 -6.65 5.35
C ALA A 20 10.01 -6.90 6.78
N ARG A 21 10.69 -6.29 7.74
CA ARG A 21 10.40 -6.46 9.18
C ARG A 21 10.50 -5.12 9.90
N PRO A 22 9.43 -4.66 10.54
CA PRO A 22 8.06 -5.18 10.44
C PRO A 22 7.42 -4.78 9.12
N ALA A 23 6.62 -5.69 8.58
CA ALA A 23 6.01 -5.49 7.26
C ALA A 23 5.11 -4.26 7.20
N TYR A 24 4.36 -3.96 8.28
CA TYR A 24 3.45 -2.81 8.27
C TYR A 24 4.20 -1.48 8.11
N ARG A 25 5.39 -1.36 8.72
CA ARG A 25 6.19 -0.15 8.61
C ARG A 25 6.75 -0.01 7.20
N ALA A 26 7.25 -1.11 6.64
CA ALA A 26 7.75 -1.10 5.28
C ALA A 26 6.66 -0.72 4.28
N LEU A 27 5.44 -1.26 4.46
CA LEU A 27 4.31 -0.92 3.61
C LEU A 27 3.98 0.57 3.69
N ALA A 28 3.89 1.11 4.91
CA ALA A 28 3.61 2.54 5.11
C ALA A 28 4.70 3.41 4.47
N ASP A 29 5.96 3.06 4.67
CA ASP A 29 7.07 3.83 4.11
C ASP A 29 7.10 3.79 2.59
N ARG A 30 6.82 2.63 2.00
CA ARG A 30 6.79 2.51 0.54
C ARG A 30 5.65 3.31 -0.07
N ILE A 31 4.48 3.33 0.56
CA ILE A 31 3.37 4.16 0.10
C ILE A 31 3.74 5.64 0.17
N ARG A 32 4.38 6.08 1.26
CA ARG A 32 4.83 7.47 1.38
C ARG A 32 5.83 7.83 0.29
N LEU A 33 6.76 6.94 -0.03
CA LEU A 33 7.73 7.16 -1.10
C LEU A 33 7.05 7.27 -2.47
N LEU A 34 6.05 6.44 -2.74
CA LEU A 34 5.30 6.50 -3.99
C LEU A 34 4.59 7.85 -4.14
N ILE A 35 4.07 8.39 -3.04
CA ILE A 35 3.44 9.70 -3.04
C ILE A 35 4.49 10.79 -3.24
N ALA A 36 5.62 10.70 -2.54
CA ALA A 36 6.71 11.67 -2.66
C ALA A 36 7.29 11.71 -4.08
N ASP A 37 7.36 10.55 -4.74
CA ASP A 37 7.89 10.46 -6.12
C ASP A 37 6.85 10.84 -7.17
N GLY A 38 5.60 11.10 -6.78
CA GLY A 38 4.53 11.43 -7.71
C GLY A 38 3.94 10.23 -8.45
N ARG A 39 4.33 9.01 -8.10
CA ARG A 39 3.75 7.79 -8.69
C ARG A 39 2.34 7.52 -8.20
N VAL A 40 2.06 7.92 -6.96
CA VAL A 40 0.72 7.96 -6.40
C VAL A 40 0.46 9.42 -6.06
N VAL A 41 -0.47 10.04 -6.77
CA VAL A 41 -0.74 11.47 -6.62
C VAL A 41 -1.39 11.74 -5.27
N VAL A 42 -1.01 12.85 -4.61
CA VAL A 42 -1.64 13.27 -3.37
C VAL A 42 -3.16 13.40 -3.58
N GLY A 43 -3.94 12.86 -2.68
CA GLY A 43 -5.39 12.82 -2.80
C GLY A 43 -5.92 11.58 -3.51
N THR A 44 -5.05 10.69 -3.99
CA THR A 44 -5.45 9.42 -4.57
C THR A 44 -6.14 8.55 -3.52
N ARG A 45 -7.27 7.96 -3.90
CA ARG A 45 -7.98 7.02 -3.03
C ARG A 45 -7.27 5.67 -3.06
N LEU A 46 -6.83 5.21 -1.90
CA LEU A 46 -6.19 3.91 -1.77
C LEU A 46 -7.23 2.79 -1.77
N PRO A 47 -6.84 1.55 -2.14
CA PRO A 47 -7.76 0.42 -2.07
C PRO A 47 -8.16 0.11 -0.63
N SER A 48 -9.25 -0.64 -0.46
CA SER A 48 -9.67 -1.08 0.87
C SER A 48 -8.60 -1.96 1.50
N GLU A 49 -8.62 -2.04 2.83
CA GLU A 49 -7.71 -2.94 3.57
C GLU A 49 -7.84 -4.37 3.08
N ARG A 50 -9.08 -4.83 2.87
CA ARG A 50 -9.35 -6.18 2.40
C ARG A 50 -8.71 -6.44 1.04
N ASP A 51 -8.91 -5.54 0.10
CA ASP A 51 -8.40 -5.70 -1.25
C ASP A 51 -6.87 -5.67 -1.28
N LEU A 52 -6.26 -4.77 -0.53
CA LEU A 52 -4.81 -4.67 -0.48
C LEU A 52 -4.19 -5.88 0.23
N THR A 53 -4.83 -6.38 1.29
CA THR A 53 -4.41 -7.60 1.98
C THR A 53 -4.33 -8.77 0.99
N THR A 54 -5.37 -8.94 0.19
CA THR A 54 -5.42 -9.99 -0.82
C THR A 54 -4.33 -9.82 -1.87
N ALA A 55 -4.17 -8.60 -2.38
CA ALA A 55 -3.22 -8.32 -3.46
C ALA A 55 -1.76 -8.49 -3.01
N LEU A 56 -1.44 -8.11 -1.77
CA LEU A 56 -0.08 -8.20 -1.24
C LEU A 56 0.23 -9.57 -0.63
N GLY A 57 -0.79 -10.34 -0.25
CA GLY A 57 -0.57 -11.63 0.41
C GLY A 57 -0.01 -11.49 1.82
N VAL A 58 -0.33 -10.41 2.52
CA VAL A 58 0.10 -10.17 3.90
C VAL A 58 -1.10 -10.28 4.85
N SER A 59 -0.87 -10.20 6.17
CA SER A 59 -1.97 -10.25 7.13
C SER A 59 -2.78 -8.95 7.08
N ARG A 60 -4.06 -9.04 7.44
CA ARG A 60 -4.92 -7.86 7.52
C ARG A 60 -4.41 -6.86 8.55
N THR A 61 -3.86 -7.36 9.65
CA THR A 61 -3.27 -6.50 10.69
C THR A 61 -2.15 -5.64 10.12
N THR A 62 -1.34 -6.20 9.22
CA THR A 62 -0.27 -5.45 8.56
C THR A 62 -0.83 -4.25 7.80
N VAL A 63 -1.89 -4.45 7.02
CA VAL A 63 -2.50 -3.38 6.24
C VAL A 63 -3.22 -2.38 7.14
N THR A 64 -3.96 -2.87 8.13
CA THR A 64 -4.67 -1.99 9.09
C THR A 64 -3.68 -1.06 9.80
N ARG A 65 -2.55 -1.58 10.27
CA ARG A 65 -1.53 -0.77 10.95
C ARG A 65 -0.84 0.20 10.00
N ALA A 66 -0.60 -0.20 8.76
CA ALA A 66 0.02 0.68 7.78
C ALA A 66 -0.89 1.87 7.42
N TYR A 67 -2.20 1.65 7.41
CA TYR A 67 -3.18 2.70 7.08
C TYR A 67 -3.51 3.61 8.26
N ALA A 68 -3.14 3.19 9.46
CA ALA A 68 -3.47 3.95 10.68
C ALA A 68 -2.77 5.31 10.77
#